data_c6f9469110fdcb35cbc55c465d5ad99c
#
_entry.id   c6f9469110fdcb35cbc55c465d5ad99c
#
_cell.length_a   1.000
_cell.length_b   1.000
_cell.length_c   1.000
_cell.angle_alpha   90.00
_cell.angle_beta   90.00
_cell.angle_gamma   90.00
#
_symmetry.space_group_name_H-M   'P 1'
#
loop_
_entity.id
_entity.type
_entity.pdbx_description
1 polymer ?
#
loop_
_entity_poly.entity_id
_entity_poly.type
_entity_poly.pdbx_seq_one_letter_code
_entity_poly.pdbx_strand_id
1 'polypeptide(L)'
;QSELLAYTNHIIEKFGLRRHARTNQTVARLDFDEREMLWHVQTKSGEEYTARFVIDASGVLANPHTPRIKGAESFKGPMFHSGHWDHAVAYEGKRVGVIGSGCSAAQIVPAIAGKVSRLTLLMGKAQWILPRTDRPHGPVERYLRTLPGIRHAIRLLVFSFYDIRFIAFRRYPGISGISRLMKSHYRKRLKEHLDRYIKDDKLRQHMLPDYELGCRRVIP
;
A
#
# COMPACT_ATOMS: atom_id res chain seq x y z
N GLN A 1 11.36 5.65 1.98
CA GLN A 1 10.25 6.60 2.22
C GLN A 1 10.74 8.05 2.18
N SER A 2 11.88 8.37 2.79
CA SER A 2 12.46 9.73 2.80
C SER A 2 12.71 10.29 1.39
N GLU A 3 13.22 9.47 0.47
CA GLU A 3 13.47 9.85 -0.92
C GLU A 3 12.16 10.19 -1.67
N LEU A 4 11.10 9.42 -1.44
CA LEU A 4 9.79 9.71 -2.03
C LEU A 4 9.20 11.02 -1.49
N LEU A 5 9.35 11.28 -0.21
CA LEU A 5 8.93 12.55 0.40
C LEU A 5 9.72 13.73 -0.16
N ALA A 6 11.04 13.60 -0.27
CA ALA A 6 11.91 14.62 -0.87
C ALA A 6 11.52 14.90 -2.32
N TYR A 7 11.24 13.86 -3.11
CA TYR A 7 10.74 14.02 -4.48
C TYR A 7 9.40 14.74 -4.53
N THR A 8 8.45 14.38 -3.67
CA THR A 8 7.14 15.04 -3.60
C THR A 8 7.29 16.53 -3.28
N ASN A 9 8.12 16.88 -2.28
CA ASN A 9 8.39 18.26 -1.92
C ASN A 9 9.05 19.02 -3.09
N HIS A 10 10.02 18.40 -3.77
CA HIS A 10 10.64 18.99 -4.96
C HIS A 10 9.60 19.31 -6.07
N ILE A 11 8.64 18.42 -6.32
CA ILE A 11 7.57 18.67 -7.31
C ILE A 11 6.68 19.83 -6.85
N ILE A 12 6.29 19.85 -5.58
CA ILE A 12 5.46 20.93 -5.01
C ILE A 12 6.15 22.29 -5.19
N GLU A 13 7.43 22.38 -4.92
CA GLU A 13 8.21 23.62 -5.04
C GLU A 13 8.45 23.98 -6.50
N LYS A 14 8.90 23.05 -7.33
CA LYS A 14 9.17 23.26 -8.74
C LYS A 14 8.00 23.81 -9.52
N PHE A 15 6.79 23.38 -9.20
CA PHE A 15 5.56 23.84 -9.88
C PHE A 15 4.77 24.85 -9.07
N GLY A 16 5.28 25.33 -7.94
CA GLY A 16 4.64 26.34 -7.11
C GLY A 16 3.26 25.91 -6.59
N LEU A 17 3.07 24.62 -6.30
CA LEU A 17 1.74 24.07 -5.99
C LEU A 17 1.17 24.53 -4.66
N ARG A 18 2.03 24.97 -3.70
CA ARG A 18 1.56 25.42 -2.36
C ARG A 18 0.53 26.54 -2.43
N ARG A 19 0.68 27.48 -3.37
CA ARG A 19 -0.26 28.60 -3.55
C ARG A 19 -1.66 28.17 -3.99
N HIS A 20 -1.78 26.98 -4.56
CA HIS A 20 -3.05 26.41 -5.03
C HIS A 20 -3.64 25.37 -4.06
N ALA A 21 -2.91 25.02 -3.00
CA ALA A 21 -3.34 24.06 -2.01
C ALA A 21 -3.94 24.75 -0.79
N ARG A 22 -5.11 24.29 -0.37
CA ARG A 22 -5.71 24.67 0.89
C ARG A 22 -5.77 23.43 1.77
N THR A 23 -5.01 23.47 2.86
CA THR A 23 -4.95 22.39 3.85
C THR A 23 -5.97 22.61 4.96
N ASN A 24 -6.26 21.58 5.76
CA ASN A 24 -7.24 21.61 6.85
C ASN A 24 -8.67 21.92 6.39
N GLN A 25 -8.97 21.70 5.12
CA GLN A 25 -10.29 21.90 4.51
C GLN A 25 -10.92 20.53 4.22
N THR A 26 -11.77 20.08 5.13
CA THR A 26 -12.54 18.84 4.92
C THR A 26 -13.79 19.17 4.12
N VAL A 27 -13.90 18.65 2.93
CA VAL A 27 -15.12 18.76 2.12
C VAL A 27 -16.25 18.00 2.81
N ALA A 28 -17.35 18.69 3.06
CA ALA A 28 -18.54 18.14 3.69
C ALA A 28 -19.61 17.77 2.65
N ARG A 29 -19.73 18.59 1.60
CA ARG A 29 -20.77 18.43 0.59
C ARG A 29 -20.28 18.90 -0.78
N LEU A 30 -20.78 18.23 -1.83
CA LEU A 30 -20.57 18.55 -3.23
C LEU A 30 -21.94 18.50 -3.93
N ASP A 31 -22.38 19.61 -4.50
CA ASP A 31 -23.60 19.72 -5.26
C ASP A 31 -23.31 20.27 -6.65
N PHE A 32 -23.88 19.65 -7.66
CA PHE A 32 -23.78 20.15 -9.02
C PHE A 32 -25.06 20.93 -9.36
N ASP A 33 -24.91 22.19 -9.72
CA ASP A 33 -26.00 23.00 -10.24
C ASP A 33 -26.06 22.89 -11.76
N GLU A 34 -27.11 22.27 -12.26
CA GLU A 34 -27.33 22.05 -13.70
C GLU A 34 -27.66 23.35 -14.46
N ARG A 35 -28.16 24.38 -13.78
CA ARG A 35 -28.48 25.65 -14.41
C ARG A 35 -27.24 26.49 -14.63
N GLU A 36 -26.39 26.55 -13.62
CA GLU A 36 -25.13 27.29 -13.67
C GLU A 36 -23.99 26.48 -14.26
N MET A 37 -24.17 25.16 -14.40
CA MET A 37 -23.14 24.20 -14.82
C MET A 37 -21.87 24.28 -13.92
N LEU A 38 -22.09 24.44 -12.61
CA LEU A 38 -21.05 24.59 -11.60
C LEU A 38 -21.22 23.59 -10.45
N TRP A 39 -20.11 23.19 -9.90
CA TRP A 39 -20.05 22.49 -8.62
C TRP A 39 -19.98 23.49 -7.46
N HIS A 40 -20.83 23.31 -6.47
CA HIS A 40 -20.75 23.97 -5.18
C HIS A 40 -20.09 23.02 -4.18
N VAL A 41 -18.97 23.48 -3.61
CA VAL A 41 -18.14 22.69 -2.69
C VAL A 41 -18.24 23.35 -1.32
N GLN A 42 -18.81 22.66 -0.34
CA GLN A 42 -18.92 23.12 1.03
C GLN A 42 -17.98 22.36 1.94
N THR A 43 -17.23 23.09 2.78
CA THR A 43 -16.33 22.51 3.78
C THR A 43 -17.00 22.40 5.14
N LYS A 44 -16.44 21.55 6.01
CA LYS A 44 -16.89 21.45 7.42
C LYS A 44 -16.66 22.73 8.22
N SER A 45 -15.73 23.58 7.79
CA SER A 45 -15.50 24.91 8.39
C SER A 45 -16.51 25.96 7.94
N GLY A 46 -17.42 25.64 7.00
CA GLY A 46 -18.41 26.54 6.46
C GLY A 46 -17.93 27.37 5.26
N GLU A 47 -16.71 27.16 4.77
CA GLU A 47 -16.26 27.82 3.55
C GLU A 47 -16.92 27.19 2.32
N GLU A 48 -17.24 28.02 1.32
CA GLU A 48 -17.85 27.60 0.07
C GLU A 48 -16.95 27.97 -1.12
N TYR A 49 -16.89 27.07 -2.10
CA TYR A 49 -16.16 27.24 -3.34
C TYR A 49 -17.03 26.82 -4.52
N THR A 50 -16.81 27.43 -5.67
CA THR A 50 -17.42 27.00 -6.93
C THR A 50 -16.36 26.55 -7.92
N ALA A 51 -16.66 25.52 -8.70
CA ALA A 51 -15.76 25.01 -9.72
C ALA A 51 -16.53 24.39 -10.89
N ARG A 52 -16.00 24.53 -12.10
CA ARG A 52 -16.56 23.86 -13.28
C ARG A 52 -16.28 22.36 -13.27
N PHE A 53 -15.17 21.94 -12.68
CA PHE A 53 -14.76 20.55 -12.60
C PHE A 53 -14.29 20.21 -11.19
N VAL A 54 -14.69 19.06 -10.68
CA VAL A 54 -14.20 18.49 -9.42
C VAL A 54 -13.54 17.17 -9.71
N ILE A 55 -12.32 16.99 -9.19
CA ILE A 55 -11.59 15.72 -9.25
C ILE A 55 -11.45 15.19 -7.83
N ASP A 56 -12.16 14.10 -7.53
CA ASP A 56 -11.99 13.40 -6.26
C ASP A 56 -10.71 12.55 -6.30
N ALA A 57 -9.72 12.98 -5.55
CA ALA A 57 -8.45 12.30 -5.34
C ALA A 57 -8.23 11.90 -3.87
N SER A 58 -9.30 11.79 -3.07
CA SER A 58 -9.25 11.46 -1.63
C SER A 58 -8.67 10.07 -1.34
N GLY A 59 -8.75 9.15 -2.32
CA GLY A 59 -8.25 7.78 -2.22
C GLY A 59 -9.18 6.85 -1.44
N VAL A 60 -9.01 5.54 -1.66
CA VAL A 60 -9.86 4.49 -1.10
C VAL A 60 -9.55 4.13 0.35
N LEU A 61 -8.47 4.65 0.92
CA LEU A 61 -7.99 4.33 2.28
C LEU A 61 -8.02 5.55 3.22
N ALA A 62 -8.72 6.61 2.84
CA ALA A 62 -8.76 7.85 3.61
C ALA A 62 -9.41 7.67 4.99
N ASN A 63 -10.42 6.81 5.10
CA ASN A 63 -11.15 6.56 6.34
C ASN A 63 -10.79 5.17 6.89
N PRO A 64 -9.94 5.07 7.94
CA PRO A 64 -9.60 3.81 8.55
C PRO A 64 -10.82 3.20 9.26
N HIS A 65 -11.00 1.90 9.07
CA HIS A 65 -12.04 1.14 9.76
C HIS A 65 -11.43 0.34 10.90
N THR A 66 -11.86 0.63 12.12
CA THR A 66 -11.50 -0.19 13.30
C THR A 66 -12.51 -1.32 13.43
N PRO A 67 -12.07 -2.59 13.37
CA PRO A 67 -13.00 -3.72 13.46
C PRO A 67 -13.63 -3.79 14.85
N ARG A 68 -14.91 -4.14 14.89
CA ARG A 68 -15.62 -4.41 16.16
C ARG A 68 -15.23 -5.80 16.67
N ILE A 69 -14.36 -5.85 17.63
CA ILE A 69 -13.87 -7.09 18.24
C ILE A 69 -14.54 -7.24 19.62
N LYS A 70 -15.25 -8.34 19.82
CA LYS A 70 -15.90 -8.62 21.12
C LYS A 70 -14.84 -8.65 22.23
N GLY A 71 -15.05 -7.86 23.27
CA GLY A 71 -14.15 -7.76 24.42
C GLY A 71 -12.99 -6.75 24.22
N ALA A 72 -12.90 -6.06 23.08
CA ALA A 72 -11.86 -5.06 22.86
C ALA A 72 -11.90 -3.92 23.89
N GLU A 73 -13.10 -3.59 24.36
CA GLU A 73 -13.37 -2.60 25.40
C GLU A 73 -12.77 -2.95 26.76
N SER A 74 -12.50 -4.22 27.01
CA SER A 74 -11.87 -4.69 28.25
C SER A 74 -10.34 -4.54 28.25
N PHE A 75 -9.75 -4.29 27.08
CA PHE A 75 -8.31 -4.10 26.96
C PHE A 75 -7.88 -2.77 27.60
N LYS A 76 -6.95 -2.84 28.55
CA LYS A 76 -6.51 -1.68 29.34
C LYS A 76 -5.30 -0.93 28.75
N GLY A 77 -4.67 -1.50 27.71
CA GLY A 77 -3.55 -0.88 27.04
C GLY A 77 -3.96 0.07 25.91
N PRO A 78 -3.03 0.86 25.38
CA PRO A 78 -3.28 1.67 24.21
C PRO A 78 -3.67 0.81 22.99
N MET A 79 -4.71 1.22 22.28
CA MET A 79 -5.17 0.57 21.04
C MET A 79 -5.51 1.63 20.01
N PHE A 80 -4.91 1.54 18.83
CA PHE A 80 -5.14 2.50 17.75
C PHE A 80 -4.99 1.83 16.37
N HIS A 81 -5.57 2.45 15.36
CA HIS A 81 -5.44 2.01 13.99
C HIS A 81 -4.12 2.53 13.39
N SER A 82 -3.43 1.70 12.62
CA SER A 82 -2.13 2.07 12.00
C SER A 82 -2.17 3.29 11.09
N GLY A 83 -3.34 3.66 10.54
CA GLY A 83 -3.56 4.89 9.79
C GLY A 83 -3.65 6.14 10.67
N HIS A 84 -3.86 5.98 11.98
CA HIS A 84 -3.83 7.03 13.00
C HIS A 84 -2.82 6.63 14.07
N TRP A 85 -1.53 6.58 13.66
CA TRP A 85 -0.47 6.17 14.56
C TRP A 85 -0.31 7.16 15.72
N ASP A 86 -0.42 6.65 16.95
CA ASP A 86 -0.21 7.46 18.14
C ASP A 86 1.29 7.47 18.51
N HIS A 87 1.92 8.58 18.21
CA HIS A 87 3.35 8.80 18.48
C HIS A 87 3.67 9.02 19.97
N ALA A 88 2.66 9.26 20.82
CA ALA A 88 2.86 9.40 22.26
C ALA A 88 2.98 8.05 22.96
N VAL A 89 2.57 6.96 22.31
CA VAL A 89 2.65 5.61 22.87
C VAL A 89 4.04 5.01 22.72
N ALA A 90 4.75 4.86 23.82
CA ALA A 90 6.00 4.11 23.87
C ALA A 90 5.71 2.60 23.83
N TYR A 91 6.16 1.92 22.79
CA TYR A 91 5.99 0.47 22.59
C TYR A 91 7.27 -0.33 22.83
N GLU A 92 8.40 0.33 22.96
CA GLU A 92 9.70 -0.29 23.23
C GLU A 92 9.68 -1.12 24.52
N GLY A 93 10.18 -2.35 24.46
CA GLY A 93 10.17 -3.29 25.57
C GLY A 93 8.77 -3.79 25.99
N LYS A 94 7.70 -3.38 25.33
CA LYS A 94 6.32 -3.82 25.65
C LYS A 94 5.94 -5.08 24.87
N ARG A 95 4.88 -5.74 25.30
CA ARG A 95 4.21 -6.79 24.54
C ARG A 95 3.23 -6.12 23.58
N VAL A 96 3.41 -6.31 22.26
CA VAL A 96 2.62 -5.65 21.24
C VAL A 96 1.85 -6.68 20.42
N GLY A 97 0.55 -6.45 20.27
CA GLY A 97 -0.32 -7.19 19.34
C GLY A 97 -0.58 -6.39 18.07
N VAL A 98 -0.45 -7.02 16.93
CA VAL A 98 -0.82 -6.45 15.62
C VAL A 98 -1.94 -7.27 15.03
N ILE A 99 -3.08 -6.65 14.75
CA ILE A 99 -4.24 -7.31 14.16
C ILE A 99 -4.31 -7.00 12.68
N GLY A 100 -4.22 -8.04 11.85
CA GLY A 100 -4.20 -7.95 10.40
C GLY A 100 -2.86 -8.30 9.79
N SER A 101 -2.89 -8.78 8.55
CA SER A 101 -1.72 -9.23 7.78
C SER A 101 -1.56 -8.50 6.45
N GLY A 102 -2.17 -7.33 6.30
CA GLY A 102 -2.09 -6.51 5.07
C GLY A 102 -0.76 -5.78 4.93
N CYS A 103 -0.69 -4.92 3.89
CA CYS A 103 0.54 -4.17 3.57
C CYS A 103 1.05 -3.29 4.72
N SER A 104 0.16 -2.75 5.57
CA SER A 104 0.56 -1.99 6.75
C SER A 104 1.28 -2.87 7.77
N ALA A 105 0.71 -4.03 8.10
CA ALA A 105 1.34 -4.98 9.00
C ALA A 105 2.69 -5.47 8.48
N ALA A 106 2.81 -5.73 7.16
CA ALA A 106 4.05 -6.15 6.52
C ALA A 106 5.19 -5.12 6.65
N GLN A 107 4.88 -3.85 6.87
CA GLN A 107 5.86 -2.79 7.11
C GLN A 107 6.09 -2.54 8.61
N ILE A 108 5.03 -2.57 9.41
CA ILE A 108 5.10 -2.28 10.85
C ILE A 108 5.80 -3.40 11.61
N VAL A 109 5.40 -4.66 11.36
CA VAL A 109 5.90 -5.83 12.09
C VAL A 109 7.43 -5.92 12.07
N PRO A 110 8.12 -5.90 10.92
CA PRO A 110 9.59 -5.93 10.92
C PRO A 110 10.22 -4.67 11.52
N ALA A 111 9.58 -3.51 11.43
CA ALA A 111 10.11 -2.26 11.97
C ALA A 111 10.12 -2.22 13.51
N ILE A 112 9.20 -2.94 14.16
CA ILE A 112 9.08 -2.96 15.62
C ILE A 112 9.57 -4.26 16.26
N ALA A 113 9.73 -5.34 15.51
CA ALA A 113 10.04 -6.68 16.03
C ALA A 113 11.27 -6.72 16.95
N GLY A 114 12.33 -5.98 16.61
CA GLY A 114 13.54 -5.89 17.43
C GLY A 114 13.48 -4.91 18.61
N LYS A 115 12.36 -4.19 18.78
CA LYS A 115 12.20 -3.15 19.79
C LYS A 115 11.25 -3.54 20.92
N VAL A 116 10.40 -4.54 20.69
CA VAL A 116 9.37 -4.99 21.64
C VAL A 116 9.82 -6.24 22.36
N SER A 117 9.33 -6.46 23.59
CA SER A 117 9.64 -7.68 24.35
C SER A 117 8.93 -8.93 23.80
N ARG A 118 7.75 -8.74 23.21
CA ARG A 118 7.00 -9.78 22.51
C ARG A 118 6.11 -9.18 21.44
N LEU A 119 6.16 -9.75 20.25
CA LEU A 119 5.28 -9.37 19.15
C LEU A 119 4.33 -10.52 18.83
N THR A 120 3.03 -10.23 18.80
CA THR A 120 2.00 -11.19 18.41
C THR A 120 1.26 -10.67 17.18
N LEU A 121 1.33 -11.40 16.08
CA LEU A 121 0.59 -11.09 14.86
C LEU A 121 -0.66 -11.96 14.78
N LEU A 122 -1.82 -11.32 14.75
CA LEU A 122 -3.13 -11.97 14.58
C LEU A 122 -3.58 -11.81 13.15
N MET A 123 -3.61 -12.89 12.40
CA MET A 123 -4.03 -12.89 10.99
C MET A 123 -5.20 -13.82 10.73
N GLY A 124 -6.19 -13.32 10.00
CA GLY A 124 -7.33 -14.13 9.57
C GLY A 124 -7.02 -14.98 8.34
N LYS A 125 -6.18 -14.47 7.42
CA LYS A 125 -5.77 -15.17 6.18
C LYS A 125 -4.34 -14.85 5.82
N ALA A 126 -3.62 -15.85 5.33
CA ALA A 126 -2.29 -15.67 4.77
C ALA A 126 -2.33 -14.77 3.53
N GLN A 127 -1.23 -14.08 3.27
CA GLN A 127 -1.09 -13.17 2.13
C GLN A 127 -0.13 -13.74 1.09
N TRP A 128 -0.33 -13.35 -0.16
CA TRP A 128 0.67 -13.59 -1.20
C TRP A 128 1.87 -12.68 -0.94
N ILE A 129 2.96 -13.25 -0.42
CA ILE A 129 4.21 -12.56 -0.13
C ILE A 129 5.23 -13.00 -1.17
N LEU A 130 5.83 -12.05 -1.87
CA LEU A 130 6.90 -12.33 -2.83
C LEU A 130 8.19 -11.66 -2.39
N PRO A 131 9.35 -12.30 -2.63
CA PRO A 131 10.62 -11.69 -2.25
C PRO A 131 10.82 -10.38 -3.01
N ARG A 132 11.13 -9.32 -2.26
CA ARG A 132 11.47 -8.02 -2.81
C ARG A 132 12.87 -8.07 -3.40
N THR A 133 13.00 -7.71 -4.67
CA THR A 133 14.27 -7.65 -5.39
C THR A 133 14.85 -6.24 -5.44
N ASP A 134 14.58 -5.44 -4.42
CA ASP A 134 15.02 -4.05 -4.35
C ASP A 134 16.52 -3.98 -4.02
N ARG A 135 17.27 -3.20 -4.80
CA ARG A 135 18.69 -2.96 -4.59
C ARG A 135 19.04 -1.50 -4.95
N PRO A 136 20.05 -0.92 -4.31
CA PRO A 136 20.59 0.36 -4.76
C PRO A 136 21.13 0.28 -6.19
N HIS A 137 20.87 1.31 -6.99
CA HIS A 137 21.47 1.41 -8.31
C HIS A 137 22.95 1.73 -8.22
N GLY A 138 23.77 0.99 -8.94
CA GLY A 138 25.21 1.28 -9.08
C GLY A 138 25.49 2.62 -9.80
N PRO A 139 26.70 3.16 -9.69
CA PRO A 139 27.03 4.47 -10.28
C PRO A 139 26.85 4.48 -11.81
N VAL A 140 27.28 3.43 -12.51
CA VAL A 140 27.10 3.30 -13.95
C VAL A 140 25.63 3.25 -14.33
N GLU A 141 24.82 2.48 -13.61
CA GLU A 141 23.37 2.40 -13.85
C GLU A 141 22.70 3.76 -13.63
N ARG A 142 23.10 4.49 -12.60
CA ARG A 142 22.62 5.86 -12.35
C ARG A 142 22.97 6.79 -13.49
N TYR A 143 24.21 6.76 -13.98
CA TYR A 143 24.64 7.57 -15.13
C TYR A 143 23.85 7.23 -16.40
N LEU A 144 23.73 5.95 -16.76
CA LEU A 144 22.96 5.51 -17.92
C LEU A 144 21.50 5.98 -17.89
N ARG A 145 20.88 6.00 -16.70
CA ARG A 145 19.51 6.50 -16.50
C ARG A 145 19.35 8.02 -16.67
N THR A 146 20.44 8.80 -16.71
CA THR A 146 20.37 10.23 -17.03
C THR A 146 20.23 10.47 -18.54
N LEU A 147 20.64 9.51 -19.38
CA LEU A 147 20.57 9.63 -20.82
C LEU A 147 19.11 9.46 -21.29
N PRO A 148 18.52 10.45 -22.01
CA PRO A 148 17.10 10.46 -22.35
C PRO A 148 16.64 9.20 -23.09
N GLY A 149 17.37 8.75 -24.11
CA GLY A 149 17.04 7.56 -24.90
C GLY A 149 17.05 6.28 -24.06
N ILE A 150 18.09 6.07 -23.25
CA ILE A 150 18.24 4.91 -22.36
C ILE A 150 17.14 4.92 -21.28
N ARG A 151 16.85 6.07 -20.71
CA ARG A 151 15.77 6.22 -19.73
C ARG A 151 14.41 5.83 -20.32
N HIS A 152 14.10 6.23 -21.55
CA HIS A 152 12.86 5.84 -22.23
C HIS A 152 12.81 4.34 -22.52
N ALA A 153 13.90 3.75 -22.99
CA ALA A 153 13.98 2.31 -23.25
C ALA A 153 13.76 1.50 -21.95
N ILE A 154 14.45 1.87 -20.87
CA ILE A 154 14.27 1.21 -19.56
C ILE A 154 12.82 1.36 -19.08
N ARG A 155 12.22 2.56 -19.19
CA ARG A 155 10.84 2.79 -18.80
C ARG A 155 9.87 1.91 -19.60
N LEU A 156 10.07 1.81 -20.92
CA LEU A 156 9.24 0.97 -21.77
C LEU A 156 9.38 -0.51 -21.42
N LEU A 157 10.60 -0.99 -21.20
CA LEU A 157 10.86 -2.37 -20.77
C LEU A 157 10.21 -2.69 -19.44
N VAL A 158 10.34 -1.81 -18.45
CA VAL A 158 9.71 -1.96 -17.14
C VAL A 158 8.19 -1.96 -17.28
N PHE A 159 7.62 -1.03 -18.03
CA PHE A 159 6.19 -0.95 -18.29
C PHE A 159 5.67 -2.24 -18.94
N SER A 160 6.29 -2.67 -20.04
CA SER A 160 5.91 -3.89 -20.76
C SER A 160 6.04 -5.13 -19.88
N PHE A 161 7.07 -5.20 -19.04
CA PHE A 161 7.25 -6.29 -18.08
C PHE A 161 6.11 -6.36 -17.06
N TYR A 162 5.66 -5.23 -16.53
CA TYR A 162 4.52 -5.19 -15.62
C TYR A 162 3.20 -5.46 -16.33
N ASP A 163 3.00 -4.97 -17.53
CA ASP A 163 1.80 -5.21 -18.34
C ASP A 163 1.64 -6.70 -18.68
N ILE A 164 2.71 -7.35 -19.13
CA ILE A 164 2.69 -8.79 -19.38
C ILE A 164 2.35 -9.55 -18.08
N ARG A 165 2.91 -9.16 -16.94
CA ARG A 165 2.58 -9.76 -15.64
C ARG A 165 1.12 -9.57 -15.25
N PHE A 166 0.48 -8.49 -15.68
CA PHE A 166 -0.93 -8.23 -15.42
C PHE A 166 -1.84 -9.30 -16.04
N ILE A 167 -1.42 -9.97 -17.11
CA ILE A 167 -2.10 -11.10 -17.72
C ILE A 167 -2.30 -12.24 -16.69
N ALA A 168 -1.35 -12.43 -15.77
CA ALA A 168 -1.45 -13.44 -14.72
C ALA A 168 -2.64 -13.21 -13.77
N PHE A 169 -3.07 -11.96 -13.62
CA PHE A 169 -4.13 -11.57 -12.69
C PHE A 169 -5.51 -11.54 -13.35
N ARG A 170 -5.58 -11.51 -14.68
CA ARG A 170 -6.84 -11.46 -15.42
C ARG A 170 -7.25 -12.82 -15.95
N ARG A 171 -8.56 -13.11 -15.91
CA ARG A 171 -9.18 -14.25 -16.60
C ARG A 171 -9.63 -13.77 -17.97
N TYR A 172 -8.75 -13.84 -18.96
CA TYR A 172 -9.17 -13.66 -20.36
C TYR A 172 -9.48 -15.01 -20.99
N PRO A 173 -10.63 -15.18 -21.66
CA PRO A 173 -10.85 -16.31 -22.56
C PRO A 173 -9.71 -16.35 -23.61
N GLY A 174 -9.13 -17.50 -23.86
CA GLY A 174 -8.04 -17.67 -24.83
C GLY A 174 -6.61 -17.60 -24.27
N ILE A 175 -6.35 -16.95 -23.13
CA ILE A 175 -5.02 -16.91 -22.48
C ILE A 175 -5.00 -17.61 -21.11
N SER A 176 -5.99 -18.44 -20.83
CA SER A 176 -6.12 -19.18 -19.56
C SER A 176 -4.91 -20.06 -19.25
N GLY A 177 -4.26 -20.63 -20.27
CA GLY A 177 -3.04 -21.45 -20.14
C GLY A 177 -1.85 -20.65 -19.60
N ILE A 178 -1.59 -19.47 -20.18
CA ILE A 178 -0.51 -18.57 -19.77
C ILE A 178 -0.77 -18.06 -18.34
N SER A 179 -2.00 -17.63 -18.05
CA SER A 179 -2.39 -17.20 -16.71
C SER A 179 -2.15 -18.30 -15.66
N ARG A 180 -2.50 -19.55 -15.98
CA ARG A 180 -2.29 -20.71 -15.10
C ARG A 180 -0.80 -20.98 -14.86
N LEU A 181 0.02 -20.95 -15.92
CA LEU A 181 1.46 -21.12 -15.82
C LEU A 181 2.10 -20.04 -14.95
N MET A 182 1.73 -18.80 -15.15
CA MET A 182 2.23 -17.67 -14.35
C MET A 182 1.81 -17.80 -12.88
N LYS A 183 0.56 -18.14 -12.59
CA LYS A 183 0.08 -18.39 -11.22
C LYS A 183 0.85 -19.53 -10.55
N SER A 184 1.11 -20.62 -11.29
CA SER A 184 1.94 -21.74 -10.80
C SER A 184 3.35 -21.29 -10.46
N HIS A 185 3.98 -20.49 -11.33
CA HIS A 185 5.30 -19.91 -11.07
C HIS A 185 5.33 -19.05 -9.80
N TYR A 186 4.34 -18.17 -9.59
CA TYR A 186 4.26 -17.37 -8.38
C TYR A 186 4.02 -18.21 -7.12
N ARG A 187 3.20 -19.26 -7.22
CA ARG A 187 2.98 -20.18 -6.10
C ARG A 187 4.26 -20.92 -5.73
N LYS A 188 5.03 -21.36 -6.72
CA LYS A 188 6.34 -22.00 -6.50
C LYS A 188 7.30 -21.03 -5.79
N ARG A 189 7.43 -19.79 -6.27
CA ARG A 189 8.29 -18.77 -5.65
C ARG A 189 7.89 -18.44 -4.21
N LEU A 190 6.59 -18.34 -3.94
CA LEU A 190 6.09 -18.14 -2.57
C LEU A 190 6.50 -19.33 -1.68
N LYS A 191 6.28 -20.56 -2.14
CA LYS A 191 6.63 -21.76 -1.40
C LYS A 191 8.13 -21.82 -1.09
N GLU A 192 8.98 -21.62 -2.08
CA GLU A 192 10.44 -21.56 -1.91
C GLU A 192 10.86 -20.46 -0.90
N HIS A 193 10.17 -19.32 -0.92
CA HIS A 193 10.42 -18.24 0.04
C HIS A 193 10.03 -18.66 1.46
N LEU A 194 8.86 -19.25 1.66
CA LEU A 194 8.41 -19.74 2.96
C LEU A 194 9.30 -20.88 3.48
N ASP A 195 9.70 -21.83 2.63
CA ASP A 195 10.59 -22.94 2.99
C ASP A 195 11.96 -22.45 3.47
N ARG A 196 12.43 -21.33 2.91
CA ARG A 196 13.73 -20.74 3.31
C ARG A 196 13.69 -20.12 4.71
N TYR A 197 12.58 -19.49 5.10
CA TYR A 197 12.52 -18.67 6.32
C TYR A 197 11.70 -19.31 7.44
N ILE A 198 10.82 -20.26 7.16
CA ILE A 198 9.94 -20.88 8.16
C ILE A 198 10.27 -22.36 8.27
N LYS A 199 10.83 -22.77 9.41
CA LYS A 199 11.19 -24.17 9.68
C LYS A 199 10.00 -25.04 10.11
N ASP A 200 9.00 -24.44 10.77
CA ASP A 200 7.79 -25.12 11.23
C ASP A 200 6.84 -25.41 10.07
N ASP A 201 6.59 -26.70 9.80
CA ASP A 201 5.73 -27.16 8.70
C ASP A 201 4.28 -26.72 8.85
N LYS A 202 3.75 -26.73 10.09
CA LYS A 202 2.38 -26.28 10.36
C LYS A 202 2.23 -24.81 10.08
N LEU A 203 3.18 -24.00 10.54
CA LEU A 203 3.19 -22.57 10.27
C LEU A 203 3.32 -22.27 8.78
N ARG A 204 4.19 -22.99 8.04
CA ARG A 204 4.30 -22.85 6.58
C ARG A 204 2.99 -23.11 5.86
N GLN A 205 2.28 -24.16 6.25
CA GLN A 205 0.98 -24.47 5.67
C GLN A 205 -0.04 -23.36 5.94
N HIS A 206 -0.07 -22.81 7.15
CA HIS A 206 -0.94 -21.67 7.51
C HIS A 206 -0.58 -20.38 6.77
N MET A 207 0.67 -20.22 6.36
CA MET A 207 1.16 -19.07 5.60
C MET A 207 0.92 -19.18 4.09
N LEU A 208 0.41 -20.32 3.58
CA LEU A 208 0.00 -20.44 2.20
C LEU A 208 -1.40 -19.88 1.99
N PRO A 209 -1.59 -18.93 1.06
CA PRO A 209 -2.91 -18.38 0.77
C PRO A 209 -3.87 -19.43 0.21
N ASP A 210 -5.11 -19.43 0.73
CA ASP A 210 -6.22 -20.28 0.28
C ASP A 210 -7.03 -19.68 -0.89
N TYR A 211 -6.59 -18.55 -1.41
CA TYR A 211 -7.25 -17.80 -2.49
C TYR A 211 -6.31 -17.58 -3.68
N GLU A 212 -6.90 -17.31 -4.85
CA GLU A 212 -6.12 -17.09 -6.07
C GLU A 212 -5.31 -15.79 -6.04
N LEU A 213 -4.16 -15.83 -6.71
CA LEU A 213 -3.35 -14.65 -6.98
C LEU A 213 -4.19 -13.61 -7.74
N GLY A 214 -4.16 -12.38 -7.27
CA GLY A 214 -4.94 -11.26 -7.84
C GLY A 214 -6.24 -10.95 -7.10
N CYS A 215 -6.75 -11.84 -6.22
CA CYS A 215 -7.92 -11.53 -5.39
C CYS A 215 -7.62 -10.49 -4.29
N ARG A 216 -6.36 -10.39 -3.90
CA ARG A 216 -5.86 -9.40 -2.93
C ARG A 216 -4.52 -8.87 -3.38
N ARG A 217 -4.10 -7.76 -2.80
CA ARG A 217 -2.79 -7.16 -3.06
C ARG A 217 -1.67 -8.15 -2.69
N VAL A 218 -0.71 -8.33 -3.61
CA VAL A 218 0.52 -9.05 -3.34
C VAL A 218 1.45 -8.15 -2.51
N ILE A 219 2.03 -8.71 -1.48
CA ILE A 219 2.97 -8.02 -0.59
C ILE A 219 4.39 -8.34 -1.06
N PRO A 220 5.20 -7.33 -1.45
CA PRO A 220 6.60 -7.51 -1.80
C PRO A 220 7.50 -7.56 -0.58
#